data_2cc0367b6c01a7562d43621c7558423c
#
_entry.id   2cc0367b6c01a7562d43621c7558423c
#
_cell.length_a   1.000
_cell.length_b   1.000
_cell.length_c   1.000
_cell.angle_alpha   90.00
_cell.angle_beta   90.00
_cell.angle_gamma   90.00
#
_symmetry.space_group_name_H-M   'P 1'
#
loop_
_entity.id
_entity.type
_entity.pdbx_description
1 polymer ?
#
loop_
_entity_poly.entity_id
_entity_poly.type
_entity_poly.pdbx_seq_one_letter_code
_entity_poly.pdbx_strand_id
1 'polypeptide(L)'
;MNFKRNINTLNQFKKNIDLLKSREKKDIKPILEWVKKRQKIIKSKSSLINLNQCEGWFFDKKMNLHHKSGQFFKVKGVKTTGAGDREVKSWTQPILTQKHGGVLAFICRQTKKFGTEFLIDARIEPGDDSIIKISPSFQATQSNMNRAHGGKRPKFYDIVMQQKNAKLIYFTIHNEEGARFWKKSNWNVIVKLNNPYDKRIKGSNYKWASLSQIKKLALKNRYVNPFVKTILFIL
;
A
#
# COMPACT_ATOMS: atom_id res chain seq x y z
N MET A 1 14.53 -10.79 -2.38
CA MET A 1 13.43 -10.62 -3.37
C MET A 1 14.02 -10.29 -4.73
N ASN A 2 13.72 -11.08 -5.76
CA ASN A 2 14.21 -10.84 -7.12
C ASN A 2 13.06 -10.48 -8.06
N PHE A 3 12.51 -9.27 -7.92
CA PHE A 3 11.69 -8.70 -8.98
C PHE A 3 12.63 -8.14 -10.06
N LYS A 4 12.47 -8.60 -11.30
CA LYS A 4 13.19 -8.02 -12.44
C LYS A 4 12.24 -7.11 -13.21
N ARG A 5 12.64 -5.85 -13.40
CA ARG A 5 11.90 -4.90 -14.22
C ARG A 5 11.94 -5.30 -15.68
N ASN A 6 10.79 -5.36 -16.33
CA ASN A 6 10.67 -5.59 -17.77
C ASN A 6 9.74 -4.54 -18.38
N ILE A 7 10.32 -3.56 -19.06
CA ILE A 7 9.58 -2.44 -19.64
C ILE A 7 8.66 -2.90 -20.78
N ASN A 8 9.06 -3.91 -21.53
CA ASN A 8 8.26 -4.46 -22.63
C ASN A 8 6.96 -5.09 -22.09
N THR A 9 7.03 -5.74 -20.93
CA THR A 9 5.84 -6.30 -20.26
C THR A 9 4.87 -5.19 -19.83
N LEU A 10 5.38 -4.08 -19.30
CA LEU A 10 4.55 -2.94 -18.92
C LEU A 10 3.89 -2.30 -20.15
N ASN A 11 4.67 -2.05 -21.22
CA ASN A 11 4.14 -1.43 -22.43
C ASN A 11 3.06 -2.30 -23.09
N GLN A 12 3.26 -3.62 -23.16
CA GLN A 12 2.25 -4.54 -23.64
C GLN A 12 1.00 -4.54 -22.76
N PHE A 13 1.18 -4.47 -21.45
CA PHE A 13 0.06 -4.37 -20.52
C PHE A 13 -0.75 -3.08 -20.70
N LYS A 14 -0.09 -1.92 -20.92
CA LYS A 14 -0.74 -0.65 -21.24
C LYS A 14 -1.54 -0.74 -22.54
N LYS A 15 -0.96 -1.26 -23.61
CA LYS A 15 -1.69 -1.50 -24.87
C LYS A 15 -2.94 -2.34 -24.65
N ASN A 16 -2.86 -3.40 -23.84
CA ASN A 16 -4.02 -4.24 -23.52
C ASN A 16 -5.08 -3.50 -22.69
N ILE A 17 -4.69 -2.56 -21.82
CA ILE A 17 -5.64 -1.70 -21.11
C ILE A 17 -6.41 -0.85 -22.12
N ASP A 18 -5.69 -0.21 -23.06
CA ASP A 18 -6.31 0.67 -24.06
C ASP A 18 -7.26 -0.10 -24.98
N LEU A 19 -6.88 -1.29 -25.44
CA LEU A 19 -7.73 -2.16 -26.25
C LEU A 19 -9.04 -2.58 -25.55
N LEU A 20 -9.00 -2.68 -24.22
CA LEU A 20 -10.16 -3.09 -23.40
C LEU A 20 -10.88 -1.93 -22.75
N LYS A 21 -10.47 -0.68 -23.03
CA LYS A 21 -10.96 0.53 -22.36
C LYS A 21 -12.46 0.74 -22.53
N SER A 22 -13.03 0.40 -23.68
CA SER A 22 -14.48 0.49 -23.95
C SER A 22 -15.32 -0.40 -23.02
N ARG A 23 -14.73 -1.42 -22.46
CA ARG A 23 -15.37 -2.40 -21.53
C ARG A 23 -15.23 -2.05 -20.07
N GLU A 24 -14.51 -0.98 -19.74
CA GLU A 24 -14.31 -0.58 -18.35
C GLU A 24 -15.59 -0.11 -17.67
N LYS A 25 -15.78 -0.56 -16.44
CA LYS A 25 -16.83 -0.02 -15.56
C LYS A 25 -16.51 1.44 -15.22
N LYS A 26 -17.47 2.33 -15.42
CA LYS A 26 -17.30 3.77 -15.14
C LYS A 26 -18.11 4.24 -13.93
N ASP A 27 -19.17 3.50 -13.55
CA ASP A 27 -20.00 3.82 -12.40
C ASP A 27 -19.31 3.45 -11.09
N ILE A 28 -19.19 4.40 -10.17
CA ILE A 28 -18.57 4.22 -8.85
C ILE A 28 -19.57 3.88 -7.75
N LYS A 29 -20.88 4.00 -8.00
CA LYS A 29 -21.92 3.71 -6.99
C LYS A 29 -21.73 2.35 -6.31
N PRO A 30 -21.49 1.23 -7.04
CA PRO A 30 -21.31 -0.08 -6.42
C PRO A 30 -20.07 -0.17 -5.50
N ILE A 31 -19.07 0.69 -5.72
CA ILE A 31 -17.89 0.75 -4.85
C ILE A 31 -18.22 1.58 -3.61
N LEU A 32 -18.89 2.71 -3.76
CA LEU A 32 -19.32 3.55 -2.63
C LEU A 32 -20.27 2.80 -1.68
N GLU A 33 -21.22 2.05 -2.21
CA GLU A 33 -22.11 1.20 -1.42
C GLU A 33 -21.35 0.10 -0.67
N TRP A 34 -20.38 -0.53 -1.34
CA TRP A 34 -19.50 -1.52 -0.70
C TRP A 34 -18.66 -0.88 0.42
N VAL A 35 -18.07 0.29 0.21
CA VAL A 35 -17.34 1.03 1.25
C VAL A 35 -18.25 1.33 2.44
N LYS A 36 -19.48 1.84 2.21
CA LYS A 36 -20.47 2.08 3.26
C LYS A 36 -20.81 0.81 4.05
N LYS A 37 -21.00 -0.33 3.36
CA LYS A 37 -21.24 -1.63 4.02
C LYS A 37 -20.03 -2.06 4.86
N ARG A 38 -18.81 -1.89 4.35
CA ARG A 38 -17.58 -2.22 5.10
C ARG A 38 -17.39 -1.31 6.31
N GLN A 39 -17.69 -0.01 6.18
CA GLN A 39 -17.62 0.95 7.28
C GLN A 39 -18.51 0.56 8.48
N LYS A 40 -19.67 -0.04 8.22
CA LYS A 40 -20.57 -0.54 9.29
C LYS A 40 -20.00 -1.76 10.02
N ILE A 41 -19.14 -2.55 9.37
CA ILE A 41 -18.63 -3.83 9.90
C ILE A 41 -17.22 -3.65 10.51
N ILE A 42 -16.34 -2.88 9.86
CA ILE A 42 -14.99 -2.65 10.34
C ILE A 42 -15.06 -1.51 11.38
N LYS A 43 -15.00 -1.89 12.65
CA LYS A 43 -15.06 -0.95 13.79
C LYS A 43 -13.68 -0.77 14.42
N SER A 44 -12.64 -0.56 13.61
CA SER A 44 -11.33 -0.20 14.15
C SER A 44 -11.38 1.21 14.75
N LYS A 45 -10.92 1.33 15.98
CA LYS A 45 -10.76 2.62 16.66
C LYS A 45 -9.31 2.77 17.06
N SER A 46 -8.77 3.96 16.90
CA SER A 46 -7.44 4.33 17.39
C SER A 46 -7.58 5.55 18.31
N SER A 47 -6.83 5.57 19.40
CA SER A 47 -6.73 6.69 20.31
C SER A 47 -5.27 7.00 20.59
N LEU A 48 -4.96 8.25 20.85
CA LEU A 48 -3.65 8.63 21.34
C LEU A 48 -3.50 8.16 22.79
N ILE A 49 -2.35 7.59 23.09
CA ILE A 49 -1.93 7.18 24.44
C ILE A 49 -0.53 7.73 24.71
N ASN A 50 -0.10 7.76 25.95
CA ASN A 50 1.27 8.11 26.29
C ASN A 50 2.26 7.07 25.75
N LEU A 51 3.46 7.49 25.35
CA LEU A 51 4.46 6.59 24.78
C LEU A 51 4.90 5.48 25.75
N ASN A 52 4.89 5.76 27.06
CA ASN A 52 5.20 4.75 28.09
C ASN A 52 4.13 3.64 28.22
N GLN A 53 2.93 3.85 27.64
CA GLN A 53 1.86 2.85 27.58
C GLN A 53 1.96 1.96 26.33
N CYS A 54 2.90 2.22 25.42
CA CYS A 54 3.11 1.41 24.22
C CYS A 54 3.83 0.11 24.60
N GLU A 55 3.10 -0.99 24.56
CA GLU A 55 3.63 -2.31 24.98
C GLU A 55 4.85 -2.75 24.17
N GLY A 56 5.91 -3.08 24.87
CA GLY A 56 7.17 -3.56 24.28
C GLY A 56 8.04 -2.48 23.65
N TRP A 57 7.63 -1.20 23.74
CA TRP A 57 8.43 -0.05 23.32
C TRP A 57 9.14 0.57 24.52
N PHE A 58 10.37 1.05 24.30
CA PHE A 58 11.16 1.68 25.34
C PHE A 58 12.17 2.66 24.75
N PHE A 59 12.66 3.57 25.57
CA PHE A 59 13.77 4.47 25.25
C PHE A 59 15.10 3.82 25.64
N ASP A 60 16.05 3.78 24.73
CA ASP A 60 17.42 3.37 25.04
C ASP A 60 18.20 4.49 25.75
N LYS A 61 19.45 4.20 26.15
CA LYS A 61 20.34 5.19 26.84
C LYS A 61 20.61 6.45 26.02
N LYS A 62 20.37 6.43 24.69
CA LYS A 62 20.51 7.57 23.79
C LYS A 62 19.17 8.22 23.47
N MET A 63 18.12 7.90 24.23
CA MET A 63 16.75 8.41 24.03
C MET A 63 16.15 8.08 22.66
N ASN A 64 16.57 7.00 22.01
CA ASN A 64 15.87 6.49 20.85
C ASN A 64 14.71 5.60 21.31
N LEU A 65 13.53 5.79 20.73
CA LEU A 65 12.38 4.92 20.97
C LEU A 65 12.42 3.72 20.01
N HIS A 66 12.34 2.52 20.54
CA HIS A 66 12.28 1.30 19.74
C HIS A 66 11.60 0.14 20.47
N HIS A 67 11.15 -0.84 19.71
CA HIS A 67 10.51 -2.03 20.25
C HIS A 67 11.53 -3.10 20.62
N LYS A 68 11.29 -3.82 21.73
CA LYS A 68 12.17 -4.87 22.28
C LYS A 68 12.56 -5.98 21.27
N SER A 69 11.67 -6.30 20.32
CA SER A 69 11.93 -7.31 19.28
C SER A 69 12.92 -6.86 18.22
N GLY A 70 13.21 -5.56 18.09
CA GLY A 70 14.03 -5.01 17.00
C GLY A 70 13.42 -5.10 15.61
N GLN A 71 12.19 -5.61 15.46
CA GLN A 71 11.54 -5.90 14.16
C GLN A 71 10.77 -4.71 13.57
N PHE A 72 10.53 -3.68 14.38
CA PHE A 72 9.74 -2.52 13.98
C PHE A 72 10.63 -1.30 13.70
N PHE A 73 10.00 -0.17 13.37
CA PHE A 73 10.69 1.11 13.24
C PHE A 73 11.31 1.58 14.57
N LYS A 74 12.20 2.55 14.46
CA LYS A 74 12.75 3.30 15.61
C LYS A 74 12.49 4.77 15.38
N VAL A 75 12.32 5.55 16.46
CA VAL A 75 12.31 7.01 16.40
C VAL A 75 13.68 7.51 16.84
N LYS A 76 14.30 8.35 16.02
CA LYS A 76 15.61 8.97 16.27
C LYS A 76 15.55 10.47 15.99
N GLY A 77 16.53 11.23 16.47
CA GLY A 77 16.73 12.60 16.05
C GLY A 77 17.44 12.68 14.68
N VAL A 78 17.06 13.65 13.87
CA VAL A 78 17.78 14.06 12.66
C VAL A 78 18.08 15.54 12.71
N LYS A 79 19.28 15.95 12.27
CA LYS A 79 19.67 17.34 12.05
C LYS A 79 19.83 17.57 10.55
N THR A 80 19.15 18.59 10.04
CA THR A 80 19.26 19.05 8.66
C THR A 80 19.99 20.38 8.66
N THR A 81 20.96 20.53 7.75
CA THR A 81 21.75 21.77 7.54
C THR A 81 21.88 22.03 6.06
N GLY A 82 22.06 23.29 5.68
CA GLY A 82 22.29 23.68 4.28
C GLY A 82 21.07 23.40 3.38
N ALA A 83 19.86 23.70 3.88
CA ALA A 83 18.61 23.40 3.16
C ALA A 83 18.31 24.31 1.95
N GLY A 84 19.30 25.04 1.44
CA GLY A 84 19.15 25.91 0.26
C GLY A 84 18.15 27.04 0.48
N ASP A 85 17.22 27.20 -0.46
CA ASP A 85 16.20 28.28 -0.47
C ASP A 85 14.96 27.96 0.36
N ARG A 86 15.04 27.00 1.31
CA ARG A 86 13.92 26.74 2.22
C ARG A 86 13.76 27.84 3.26
N GLU A 87 12.56 27.92 3.85
CA GLU A 87 12.18 28.91 4.88
C GLU A 87 13.12 28.85 6.09
N VAL A 88 13.63 27.66 6.41
CA VAL A 88 14.56 27.41 7.51
C VAL A 88 15.81 26.71 6.99
N LYS A 89 16.97 27.29 7.23
CA LYS A 89 18.26 26.76 6.76
C LYS A 89 18.77 25.56 7.54
N SER A 90 18.36 25.42 8.80
CA SER A 90 18.79 24.33 9.67
C SER A 90 17.74 24.05 10.75
N TRP A 91 17.47 22.76 11.00
CA TRP A 91 16.57 22.34 12.09
C TRP A 91 16.88 20.93 12.57
N THR A 92 16.27 20.56 13.69
CA THR A 92 16.25 19.19 14.21
C THR A 92 14.82 18.71 14.38
N GLN A 93 14.58 17.40 14.17
CA GLN A 93 13.28 16.81 14.39
C GLN A 93 13.39 15.31 14.70
N PRO A 94 12.36 14.69 15.33
CA PRO A 94 12.23 13.24 15.34
C PRO A 94 12.00 12.70 13.92
N ILE A 95 12.53 11.50 13.64
CA ILE A 95 12.36 10.81 12.37
C ILE A 95 12.23 9.30 12.57
N LEU A 96 11.38 8.68 11.76
CA LEU A 96 11.21 7.23 11.75
C LEU A 96 12.34 6.58 10.95
N THR A 97 13.00 5.59 11.56
CA THR A 97 14.02 4.78 10.89
C THR A 97 13.56 3.33 10.82
N GLN A 98 13.65 2.69 9.65
CA GLN A 98 13.28 1.29 9.45
C GLN A 98 14.23 0.65 8.44
N LYS A 99 14.85 -0.47 8.84
CA LYS A 99 15.91 -1.13 8.04
C LYS A 99 15.42 -1.59 6.67
N HIS A 100 14.18 -2.05 6.58
CA HIS A 100 13.62 -2.59 5.34
C HIS A 100 12.28 -1.91 5.03
N GLY A 101 12.07 -1.59 3.76
CA GLY A 101 10.80 -1.08 3.27
C GLY A 101 9.71 -2.15 3.22
N GLY A 102 8.52 -1.72 2.83
CA GLY A 102 7.39 -2.60 2.59
C GLY A 102 7.21 -2.93 1.11
N VAL A 103 6.20 -3.75 0.86
CA VAL A 103 5.69 -4.04 -0.48
C VAL A 103 4.26 -3.54 -0.56
N LEU A 104 4.01 -2.75 -1.59
CA LEU A 104 2.71 -2.19 -1.94
C LEU A 104 2.35 -2.76 -3.31
N ALA A 105 1.29 -3.56 -3.41
CA ALA A 105 0.98 -4.19 -4.68
C ALA A 105 -0.49 -4.17 -5.04
N PHE A 106 -0.73 -4.01 -6.35
CA PHE A 106 -2.01 -4.35 -6.96
C PHE A 106 -1.96 -5.72 -7.62
N ILE A 107 -2.96 -6.53 -7.29
CA ILE A 107 -3.34 -7.69 -8.08
C ILE A 107 -4.33 -7.20 -9.13
N CYS A 108 -4.10 -7.51 -10.40
CA CYS A 108 -5.03 -7.18 -11.47
C CYS A 108 -5.45 -8.42 -12.26
N ARG A 109 -6.56 -8.28 -12.98
CA ARG A 109 -7.07 -9.26 -13.94
C ARG A 109 -7.51 -8.58 -15.22
N GLN A 110 -7.56 -9.35 -16.30
CA GLN A 110 -8.12 -8.91 -17.58
C GLN A 110 -9.19 -9.91 -18.01
N THR A 111 -10.36 -9.40 -18.34
CA THR A 111 -11.50 -10.21 -18.83
C THR A 111 -12.11 -9.58 -20.07
N LYS A 112 -12.68 -10.41 -20.95
CA LYS A 112 -13.42 -9.91 -22.13
C LYS A 112 -14.65 -9.07 -21.72
N LYS A 113 -15.26 -9.36 -20.57
CA LYS A 113 -16.48 -8.71 -20.10
C LYS A 113 -16.24 -7.35 -19.46
N PHE A 114 -15.17 -7.18 -18.67
CA PHE A 114 -14.98 -6.01 -17.82
C PHE A 114 -13.66 -5.27 -18.05
N GLY A 115 -12.90 -5.68 -19.09
CA GLY A 115 -11.58 -5.11 -19.36
C GLY A 115 -10.57 -5.43 -18.27
N THR A 116 -9.73 -4.45 -17.93
CA THR A 116 -8.73 -4.56 -16.86
C THR A 116 -9.32 -4.06 -15.55
N GLU A 117 -9.24 -4.90 -14.53
CA GLU A 117 -9.66 -4.57 -13.16
C GLU A 117 -8.53 -4.80 -12.17
N PHE A 118 -8.47 -3.94 -11.17
CA PHE A 118 -7.53 -3.99 -10.05
C PHE A 118 -8.28 -4.40 -8.78
N LEU A 119 -7.69 -5.29 -8.02
CA LEU A 119 -8.25 -5.69 -6.73
C LEU A 119 -7.93 -4.58 -5.71
N ILE A 120 -8.95 -3.98 -5.13
CA ILE A 120 -8.86 -2.96 -4.09
C ILE A 120 -9.22 -3.54 -2.73
N ASP A 121 -8.58 -3.04 -1.68
CA ASP A 121 -8.83 -3.40 -0.27
C ASP A 121 -9.52 -2.24 0.47
N ALA A 122 -10.53 -2.57 1.27
CA ALA A 122 -11.19 -1.64 2.19
C ALA A 122 -10.46 -1.64 3.52
N ARG A 123 -9.73 -0.58 3.83
CA ARG A 123 -8.81 -0.53 4.97
C ARG A 123 -8.98 0.74 5.80
N ILE A 124 -8.74 0.63 7.11
CA ILE A 124 -8.51 1.74 8.04
C ILE A 124 -7.08 1.57 8.55
N GLU A 125 -6.26 2.61 8.41
CA GLU A 125 -4.92 2.65 8.99
C GLU A 125 -4.97 3.30 10.39
N PRO A 126 -4.10 2.94 11.35
CA PRO A 126 -4.09 3.48 12.73
C PRO A 126 -3.88 4.98 12.66
N GLY A 127 -3.68 5.81 12.09
CA GLY A 127 -3.57 7.26 12.05
C GLY A 127 -4.66 7.92 11.20
N ASP A 128 -5.54 7.10 10.61
CA ASP A 128 -6.65 7.62 9.82
C ASP A 128 -7.80 8.10 10.72
N ASP A 129 -8.69 8.87 10.15
CA ASP A 129 -9.90 9.43 10.78
C ASP A 129 -11.01 8.37 10.97
N SER A 130 -10.65 7.11 11.15
CA SER A 130 -11.56 5.95 11.27
C SER A 130 -12.46 5.73 10.03
N ILE A 131 -12.15 6.36 8.91
CA ILE A 131 -12.85 6.19 7.65
C ILE A 131 -12.13 5.17 6.79
N ILE A 132 -12.89 4.24 6.21
CA ILE A 132 -12.35 3.28 5.25
C ILE A 132 -11.83 4.00 4.01
N LYS A 133 -10.59 3.68 3.65
CA LYS A 133 -9.95 4.08 2.41
C LYS A 133 -9.72 2.88 1.51
N ILE A 134 -9.80 3.13 0.21
CA ILE A 134 -9.40 2.18 -0.80
C ILE A 134 -7.89 2.12 -0.83
N SER A 135 -7.35 0.94 -0.65
CA SER A 135 -5.92 0.65 -0.58
C SER A 135 -5.51 -0.38 -1.64
N PRO A 136 -4.20 -0.51 -1.93
CA PRO A 136 -3.72 -1.62 -2.74
C PRO A 136 -4.11 -2.97 -2.15
N SER A 137 -4.30 -3.98 -2.99
CA SER A 137 -4.71 -5.32 -2.56
C SER A 137 -3.70 -6.03 -1.65
N PHE A 138 -2.46 -5.60 -1.67
CA PHE A 138 -1.40 -6.11 -0.81
C PHE A 138 -0.56 -4.95 -0.29
N GLN A 139 -0.45 -4.87 1.03
CA GLN A 139 0.37 -3.88 1.72
C GLN A 139 0.98 -4.56 2.95
N ALA A 140 2.29 -4.73 2.93
CA ALA A 140 2.99 -5.43 3.99
C ALA A 140 4.42 -4.90 4.18
N THR A 141 4.81 -4.70 5.44
CA THR A 141 6.20 -4.47 5.82
C THR A 141 6.97 -5.79 5.85
N GLN A 142 8.30 -5.72 5.87
CA GLN A 142 9.13 -6.92 6.02
C GLN A 142 8.79 -7.68 7.31
N SER A 143 8.54 -6.97 8.41
CA SER A 143 8.15 -7.59 9.68
C SER A 143 6.83 -8.38 9.58
N ASN A 144 5.84 -7.85 8.84
CA ASN A 144 4.59 -8.57 8.60
C ASN A 144 4.82 -9.83 7.75
N MET A 145 5.65 -9.74 6.72
CA MET A 145 5.99 -10.88 5.87
C MET A 145 6.76 -11.97 6.64
N ASN A 146 7.60 -11.57 7.57
CA ASN A 146 8.33 -12.46 8.47
C ASN A 146 7.49 -12.94 9.67
N ARG A 147 6.24 -12.51 9.78
CA ARG A 147 5.32 -12.83 10.90
C ARG A 147 5.88 -12.42 12.27
N ALA A 148 6.56 -11.29 12.35
CA ALA A 148 7.15 -10.77 13.59
C ALA A 148 6.13 -10.51 14.72
N HIS A 149 4.85 -10.39 14.38
CA HIS A 149 3.72 -10.28 15.31
C HIS A 149 3.16 -11.64 15.79
N GLY A 150 3.78 -12.76 15.42
CA GLY A 150 3.22 -14.09 15.71
C GLY A 150 1.97 -14.47 14.89
N GLY A 151 1.46 -13.55 14.07
CA GLY A 151 0.25 -13.73 13.29
C GLY A 151 0.43 -14.51 11.97
N LYS A 152 -0.63 -14.54 11.18
CA LYS A 152 -0.63 -15.15 9.84
C LYS A 152 0.16 -14.28 8.85
N ARG A 153 0.69 -14.90 7.78
CA ARG A 153 1.24 -14.15 6.65
C ARG A 153 0.20 -13.23 6.03
N PRO A 154 0.62 -12.07 5.48
CA PRO A 154 -0.29 -11.20 4.73
C PRO A 154 -1.03 -11.97 3.65
N LYS A 155 -2.32 -11.70 3.50
CA LYS A 155 -3.14 -12.32 2.47
C LYS A 155 -2.56 -12.06 1.08
N PHE A 156 -2.65 -13.01 0.17
CA PHE A 156 -2.08 -12.96 -1.19
C PHE A 156 -0.54 -12.92 -1.27
N TYR A 157 0.15 -13.24 -0.18
CA TYR A 157 1.61 -13.31 -0.17
C TYR A 157 2.16 -14.22 -1.30
N ASP A 158 1.55 -15.37 -1.51
CA ASP A 158 1.95 -16.32 -2.56
C ASP A 158 1.74 -15.76 -3.98
N ILE A 159 0.68 -15.00 -4.20
CA ILE A 159 0.41 -14.36 -5.49
C ILE A 159 1.43 -13.25 -5.77
N VAL A 160 1.65 -12.36 -4.78
CA VAL A 160 2.48 -11.16 -4.99
C VAL A 160 3.96 -11.49 -4.88
N MET A 161 4.36 -12.19 -3.82
CA MET A 161 5.78 -12.41 -3.51
C MET A 161 6.38 -13.61 -4.21
N GLN A 162 5.59 -14.67 -4.40
CA GLN A 162 6.02 -15.90 -5.06
C GLN A 162 5.54 -16.00 -6.50
N GLN A 163 4.70 -15.08 -6.96
CA GLN A 163 4.11 -15.03 -8.30
C GLN A 163 3.38 -16.34 -8.69
N LYS A 164 2.80 -17.05 -7.68
CA LYS A 164 2.04 -18.28 -7.94
C LYS A 164 0.78 -17.98 -8.75
N ASN A 165 0.71 -18.54 -9.98
CA ASN A 165 -0.37 -18.31 -10.95
C ASN A 165 -0.59 -16.82 -11.28
N ALA A 166 0.47 -16.03 -11.24
CA ALA A 166 0.44 -14.61 -11.56
C ALA A 166 1.73 -14.20 -12.28
N LYS A 167 1.64 -13.19 -13.12
CA LYS A 167 2.76 -12.59 -13.86
C LYS A 167 3.07 -11.20 -13.29
N LEU A 168 4.34 -10.92 -13.04
CA LEU A 168 4.81 -9.58 -12.71
C LEU A 168 4.64 -8.67 -13.94
N ILE A 169 3.92 -7.55 -13.75
CA ILE A 169 3.70 -6.54 -14.81
C ILE A 169 4.61 -5.35 -14.58
N TYR A 170 4.69 -4.90 -13.34
CA TYR A 170 5.45 -3.71 -12.98
C TYR A 170 6.11 -3.87 -11.63
N PHE A 171 7.31 -3.33 -11.53
CA PHE A 171 8.07 -3.22 -10.30
C PHE A 171 8.90 -1.95 -10.31
N THR A 172 8.84 -1.21 -9.21
CA THR A 172 9.73 -0.07 -8.96
C THR A 172 9.92 0.16 -7.46
N ILE A 173 10.94 0.92 -7.12
CA ILE A 173 11.21 1.35 -5.74
C ILE A 173 10.89 2.85 -5.67
N HIS A 174 9.99 3.23 -4.75
CA HIS A 174 9.73 4.63 -4.43
C HIS A 174 10.13 4.92 -2.99
N ASN A 175 10.70 6.09 -2.78
CA ASN A 175 10.99 6.57 -1.45
C ASN A 175 9.69 6.87 -0.70
N GLU A 176 9.69 6.60 0.60
CA GLU A 176 8.70 7.15 1.52
C GLU A 176 8.91 8.65 1.72
N GLU A 177 7.98 9.29 2.39
CA GLU A 177 8.04 10.70 2.71
C GLU A 177 9.28 11.03 3.56
N GLY A 178 10.25 11.73 2.95
CA GLY A 178 11.55 11.99 3.54
C GLY A 178 11.52 12.83 4.83
N ALA A 179 10.48 13.66 5.02
CA ALA A 179 10.30 14.42 6.24
C ALA A 179 9.93 13.55 7.46
N ARG A 180 9.44 12.33 7.23
CA ARG A 180 8.98 11.40 8.27
C ARG A 180 9.85 10.16 8.38
N PHE A 181 10.41 9.70 7.28
CA PHE A 181 11.19 8.47 7.21
C PHE A 181 12.62 8.71 6.75
N TRP A 182 13.57 8.19 7.53
CA TRP A 182 14.99 8.24 7.19
C TRP A 182 15.32 7.20 6.12
N LYS A 183 15.60 7.65 4.90
CA LYS A 183 16.08 6.81 3.77
C LYS A 183 15.24 5.55 3.53
N LYS A 184 13.94 5.58 3.84
CA LYS A 184 13.04 4.46 3.62
C LYS A 184 12.49 4.48 2.21
N SER A 185 12.39 3.30 1.61
CA SER A 185 11.72 3.11 0.32
C SER A 185 10.86 1.86 0.34
N ASN A 186 9.83 1.83 -0.50
CA ASN A 186 8.93 0.69 -0.67
C ASN A 186 8.97 0.16 -2.10
N TRP A 187 8.71 -1.12 -2.24
CA TRP A 187 8.48 -1.76 -3.51
C TRP A 187 7.02 -1.55 -3.94
N ASN A 188 6.85 -1.02 -5.14
CA ASN A 188 5.56 -0.79 -5.77
C ASN A 188 5.40 -1.79 -6.91
N VAL A 189 4.39 -2.63 -6.85
CA VAL A 189 4.28 -3.83 -7.68
C VAL A 189 2.90 -3.94 -8.31
N ILE A 190 2.83 -4.38 -9.56
CA ILE A 190 1.59 -4.84 -10.19
C ILE A 190 1.81 -6.26 -10.66
N VAL A 191 0.96 -7.18 -10.21
CA VAL A 191 0.90 -8.56 -10.68
C VAL A 191 -0.43 -8.84 -11.36
N LYS A 192 -0.39 -9.53 -12.51
CA LYS A 192 -1.59 -9.96 -13.23
C LYS A 192 -1.83 -11.44 -12.99
N LEU A 193 -3.05 -11.80 -12.60
CA LEU A 193 -3.48 -13.19 -12.50
C LEU A 193 -3.45 -13.88 -13.87
N ASN A 194 -2.92 -15.09 -13.92
CA ASN A 194 -2.99 -15.94 -15.12
C ASN A 194 -4.43 -16.43 -15.34
N ASN A 195 -5.12 -16.81 -14.26
CA ASN A 195 -6.55 -17.08 -14.27
C ASN A 195 -7.31 -15.89 -13.65
N PRO A 196 -8.13 -15.14 -14.42
CA PRO A 196 -8.88 -13.98 -13.90
C PRO A 196 -9.94 -14.32 -12.85
N TYR A 197 -10.28 -15.59 -12.70
CA TYR A 197 -11.26 -16.13 -11.76
C TYR A 197 -10.62 -16.99 -10.66
N ASP A 198 -9.37 -16.68 -10.30
CA ASP A 198 -8.63 -17.40 -9.26
C ASP A 198 -9.42 -17.44 -7.94
N LYS A 199 -9.75 -18.66 -7.48
CA LYS A 199 -10.57 -18.90 -6.28
C LYS A 199 -9.93 -18.40 -4.97
N ARG A 200 -8.63 -18.09 -4.98
CA ARG A 200 -7.94 -17.49 -3.82
C ARG A 200 -8.37 -16.03 -3.58
N ILE A 201 -8.86 -15.36 -4.63
CA ILE A 201 -9.36 -13.98 -4.54
C ILE A 201 -10.76 -13.99 -3.92
N LYS A 202 -10.81 -14.02 -2.61
CA LYS A 202 -12.07 -14.04 -1.84
C LYS A 202 -11.94 -13.18 -0.58
N GLY A 203 -13.08 -12.74 -0.08
CA GLY A 203 -13.19 -11.95 1.16
C GLY A 203 -13.90 -10.62 0.93
N SER A 204 -14.75 -10.26 1.88
CA SER A 204 -15.63 -9.09 1.78
C SER A 204 -14.90 -7.75 1.80
N ASN A 205 -13.64 -7.71 2.27
CA ASN A 205 -12.81 -6.51 2.25
C ASN A 205 -12.21 -6.19 0.87
N TYR A 206 -12.36 -7.10 -0.09
CA TYR A 206 -11.78 -6.93 -1.43
C TYR A 206 -12.86 -6.77 -2.48
N LYS A 207 -12.60 -5.91 -3.46
CA LYS A 207 -13.50 -5.67 -4.60
C LYS A 207 -12.69 -5.39 -5.85
N TRP A 208 -13.18 -5.86 -6.99
CA TRP A 208 -12.63 -5.52 -8.29
C TRP A 208 -13.11 -4.15 -8.74
N ALA A 209 -12.19 -3.30 -9.17
CA ALA A 209 -12.47 -1.97 -9.70
C ALA A 209 -11.66 -1.72 -10.97
N SER A 210 -12.27 -1.05 -11.94
CA SER A 210 -11.56 -0.59 -13.14
C SER A 210 -10.63 0.59 -12.81
N LEU A 211 -9.68 0.88 -13.68
CA LEU A 211 -8.82 2.04 -13.56
C LEU A 211 -9.65 3.35 -13.58
N SER A 212 -10.64 3.44 -14.45
CA SER A 212 -11.57 4.60 -14.51
C SER A 212 -12.32 4.82 -13.20
N GLN A 213 -12.79 3.75 -12.56
CA GLN A 213 -13.46 3.86 -11.26
C GLN A 213 -12.50 4.36 -10.18
N ILE A 214 -11.28 3.83 -10.13
CA ILE A 214 -10.28 4.26 -9.13
C ILE A 214 -9.87 5.72 -9.35
N LYS A 215 -9.65 6.14 -10.60
CA LYS A 215 -9.37 7.54 -10.94
C LYS A 215 -10.51 8.47 -10.50
N LYS A 216 -11.77 8.12 -10.75
CA LYS A 216 -12.92 8.90 -10.28
C LYS A 216 -13.02 8.98 -8.75
N LEU A 217 -12.68 7.89 -8.04
CA LEU A 217 -12.65 7.90 -6.57
C LEU A 217 -11.51 8.75 -6.02
N ALA A 218 -10.37 8.80 -6.72
CA ALA A 218 -9.23 9.63 -6.33
C ALA A 218 -9.52 11.15 -6.43
N LEU A 219 -10.53 11.55 -7.20
CA LEU A 219 -11.02 12.93 -7.26
C LEU A 219 -11.96 13.28 -6.08
N LYS A 220 -12.39 12.30 -5.30
CA LYS A 220 -13.22 12.51 -4.11
C LYS A 220 -12.35 12.59 -2.86
N ASN A 221 -12.75 13.44 -1.93
CA ASN A 221 -12.02 13.62 -0.67
C ASN A 221 -12.01 12.33 0.16
N ARG A 222 -10.82 11.93 0.62
CA ARG A 222 -10.59 10.88 1.62
C ARG A 222 -10.95 9.44 1.25
N TYR A 223 -11.34 9.14 0.00
CA TYR A 223 -11.69 7.77 -0.39
C TYR A 223 -10.50 6.88 -0.74
N VAL A 224 -9.36 7.44 -1.09
CA VAL A 224 -8.24 6.70 -1.67
C VAL A 224 -6.97 6.92 -0.87
N ASN A 225 -6.35 5.83 -0.46
CA ASN A 225 -5.03 5.85 0.17
C ASN A 225 -3.97 6.37 -0.82
N PRO A 226 -3.00 7.19 -0.39
CA PRO A 226 -1.93 7.72 -1.26
C PRO A 226 -1.17 6.64 -2.04
N PHE A 227 -0.95 5.46 -1.47
CA PHE A 227 -0.24 4.36 -2.14
C PHE A 227 -0.94 3.84 -3.39
N VAL A 228 -2.26 3.98 -3.49
CA VAL A 228 -3.03 3.66 -4.70
C VAL A 228 -2.60 4.59 -5.85
N LYS A 229 -2.50 5.89 -5.58
CA LYS A 229 -2.09 6.89 -6.57
C LYS A 229 -0.68 6.60 -7.08
N THR A 230 0.25 6.35 -6.17
CA THR A 230 1.65 6.10 -6.48
C THR A 230 1.83 4.91 -7.44
N ILE A 231 1.11 3.81 -7.21
CA ILE A 231 1.24 2.60 -8.04
C ILE A 231 0.55 2.77 -9.39
N LEU A 232 -0.61 3.44 -9.44
CA LEU A 232 -1.40 3.56 -10.66
C LEU A 232 -1.04 4.79 -11.51
N PHE A 233 -0.19 5.66 -11.01
CA PHE A 233 0.27 6.84 -11.76
C PHE A 233 0.96 6.49 -13.09
N ILE A 234 1.52 5.29 -13.18
CA ILE A 234 2.18 4.81 -14.39
C ILE A 234 1.21 4.33 -15.49
N LEU A 235 -0.08 4.19 -15.18
CA LEU A 235 -1.13 3.72 -16.09
C LEU A 235 -2.03 4.88 -16.52
#